data_2e776685ed1b386ffa643bbf0e0a9343
#
_entry.id   2e776685ed1b386ffa643bbf0e0a9343
#
_cell.length_a   1.000
_cell.length_b   1.000
_cell.length_c   1.000
_cell.angle_alpha   90.00
_cell.angle_beta   90.00
_cell.angle_gamma   90.00
#
_symmetry.space_group_name_H-M   'P 1'
#
loop_
_entity.id
_entity.type
_entity.pdbx_description
1 polymer ?
#
loop_
_entity_poly.entity_id
_entity_poly.type
_entity_poly.pdbx_seq_one_letter_code
_entity_poly.pdbx_strand_id
1 'polypeptide(L)'
;MLRNYLKIAVRNLLKYRLYSLINVSGLSVGMLCFLSIFLYVRDELSYDQFHANIDRLYRLNFYAKLGDQRVHTAASPKQAGPAFKDNMPEVEAFCRFRQWGNVVVRYENQSFKEEKVIYTDSTLFQVFSFRVLEGDPATALTAPHSVVLSRTAAEKYFWKNSLAAYSWVARGEARRLKK
;
A
#
# COMPACT_ATOMS: atom_id res chain seq x y z
N MET A 1 -12.39 36.26 -39.53
CA MET A 1 -12.68 34.98 -40.17
C MET A 1 -13.17 33.93 -39.17
N LEU A 2 -12.45 33.70 -38.06
CA LEU A 2 -12.82 32.67 -37.03
C LEU A 2 -14.25 32.79 -36.50
N ARG A 3 -14.73 34.01 -36.21
CA ARG A 3 -16.09 34.31 -35.72
C ARG A 3 -17.18 33.87 -36.69
N ASN A 4 -16.95 33.97 -37.98
CA ASN A 4 -17.93 33.53 -38.99
C ASN A 4 -17.99 32.00 -39.09
N TYR A 5 -16.81 31.32 -39.01
CA TYR A 5 -16.79 29.85 -38.98
C TYR A 5 -17.50 29.29 -37.75
N LEU A 6 -17.30 29.88 -36.59
CA LEU A 6 -17.95 29.49 -35.34
C LEU A 6 -19.48 29.67 -35.46
N LYS A 7 -19.95 30.79 -36.01
CA LYS A 7 -21.38 31.07 -36.21
C LYS A 7 -22.04 30.07 -37.18
N ILE A 8 -21.33 29.72 -38.26
CA ILE A 8 -21.81 28.71 -39.23
C ILE A 8 -21.83 27.31 -38.57
N ALA A 9 -20.81 26.94 -37.81
CA ALA A 9 -20.77 25.68 -37.12
C ALA A 9 -21.92 25.52 -36.12
N VAL A 10 -22.16 26.51 -35.27
CA VAL A 10 -23.28 26.50 -34.33
C VAL A 10 -24.63 26.39 -35.04
N ARG A 11 -24.82 27.13 -36.15
CA ARG A 11 -26.03 27.09 -36.93
C ARG A 11 -26.26 25.73 -37.58
N ASN A 12 -25.22 25.03 -38.03
CA ASN A 12 -25.29 23.69 -38.57
C ASN A 12 -25.62 22.66 -37.48
N LEU A 13 -25.02 22.76 -36.31
CA LEU A 13 -25.35 21.90 -35.16
C LEU A 13 -26.81 22.01 -34.76
N LEU A 14 -27.35 23.23 -34.74
CA LEU A 14 -28.76 23.48 -34.42
C LEU A 14 -29.70 23.08 -35.55
N LYS A 15 -29.28 23.14 -36.80
CA LYS A 15 -30.10 22.72 -37.96
C LYS A 15 -30.24 21.20 -38.03
N TYR A 16 -29.16 20.43 -37.73
CA TYR A 16 -29.14 18.98 -37.79
C TYR A 16 -29.06 18.36 -36.37
N ARG A 17 -30.02 18.74 -35.52
CA ARG A 17 -30.02 18.41 -34.08
C ARG A 17 -29.83 16.94 -33.77
N LEU A 18 -30.50 16.04 -34.52
CA LEU A 18 -30.42 14.60 -34.25
C LEU A 18 -29.01 14.03 -34.51
N TYR A 19 -28.42 14.39 -35.66
CA TYR A 19 -27.05 13.99 -35.98
C TYR A 19 -26.04 14.58 -35.00
N SER A 20 -26.21 15.85 -34.65
CA SER A 20 -25.34 16.51 -33.66
C SER A 20 -25.45 15.84 -32.29
N LEU A 21 -26.64 15.48 -31.86
CA LEU A 21 -26.86 14.78 -30.58
C LEU A 21 -26.16 13.41 -30.57
N ILE A 22 -26.34 12.61 -31.63
CA ILE A 22 -25.72 11.29 -31.75
C ILE A 22 -24.19 11.43 -31.73
N ASN A 23 -23.62 12.35 -32.48
CA ASN A 23 -22.17 12.56 -32.53
C ASN A 23 -21.60 13.06 -31.19
N VAL A 24 -22.27 14.04 -30.57
CA VAL A 24 -21.83 14.57 -29.26
C VAL A 24 -21.94 13.50 -28.18
N SER A 25 -23.05 12.75 -28.15
CA SER A 25 -23.20 11.69 -27.15
C SER A 25 -22.18 10.56 -27.35
N GLY A 26 -21.95 10.13 -28.60
CA GLY A 26 -20.93 9.13 -28.91
C GLY A 26 -19.53 9.59 -28.50
N LEU A 27 -19.16 10.83 -28.83
CA LEU A 27 -17.87 11.40 -28.41
C LEU A 27 -17.77 11.53 -26.90
N SER A 28 -18.85 11.94 -26.21
CA SER A 28 -18.87 12.08 -24.77
C SER A 28 -18.68 10.73 -24.07
N VAL A 29 -19.34 9.67 -24.54
CA VAL A 29 -19.15 8.31 -24.02
C VAL A 29 -17.72 7.84 -24.27
N GLY A 30 -17.18 8.05 -25.48
CA GLY A 30 -15.79 7.69 -25.79
C GLY A 30 -14.78 8.40 -24.89
N MET A 31 -14.95 9.71 -24.66
CA MET A 31 -14.11 10.47 -23.75
C MET A 31 -14.26 10.00 -22.30
N LEU A 32 -15.47 9.68 -21.85
CA LEU A 32 -15.70 9.16 -20.52
C LEU A 32 -14.95 7.84 -20.29
N CYS A 33 -15.07 6.91 -21.23
CA CYS A 33 -14.34 5.64 -21.16
C CYS A 33 -12.83 5.86 -21.18
N PHE A 34 -12.33 6.71 -22.05
CA PHE A 34 -10.89 7.03 -22.12
C PHE A 34 -10.40 7.63 -20.80
N LEU A 35 -11.07 8.64 -20.28
CA LEU A 35 -10.67 9.29 -19.02
C LEU A 35 -10.73 8.32 -17.85
N SER A 36 -11.74 7.47 -17.78
CA SER A 36 -11.87 6.47 -16.71
C SER A 36 -10.68 5.48 -16.74
N ILE A 37 -10.34 4.97 -17.91
CA ILE A 37 -9.18 4.07 -18.08
C ILE A 37 -7.88 4.81 -17.78
N PHE A 38 -7.72 6.02 -18.28
CA PHE A 38 -6.53 6.84 -18.06
C PHE A 38 -6.29 7.12 -16.56
N LEU A 39 -7.34 7.53 -15.84
CA LEU A 39 -7.26 7.77 -14.40
C LEU A 39 -6.95 6.49 -13.63
N TYR A 40 -7.59 5.37 -13.99
CA TYR A 40 -7.30 4.07 -13.39
C TYR A 40 -5.84 3.65 -13.60
N VAL A 41 -5.34 3.72 -14.84
CA VAL A 41 -3.94 3.36 -15.15
C VAL A 41 -2.97 4.30 -14.43
N ARG A 42 -3.25 5.60 -14.37
CA ARG A 42 -2.44 6.56 -13.65
C ARG A 42 -2.39 6.27 -12.16
N ASP A 43 -3.53 5.93 -11.55
CA ASP A 43 -3.62 5.56 -10.14
C ASP A 43 -2.82 4.30 -9.86
N GLU A 44 -2.99 3.26 -10.67
CA GLU A 44 -2.25 1.99 -10.57
C GLU A 44 -0.73 2.17 -10.74
N LEU A 45 -0.29 2.98 -11.69
CA LEU A 45 1.13 3.25 -11.91
C LEU A 45 1.74 4.18 -10.84
N SER A 46 0.93 4.96 -10.12
CA SER A 46 1.40 5.83 -9.03
C SER A 46 1.46 5.10 -7.69
N TYR A 47 0.94 3.88 -7.62
CA TYR A 47 0.93 3.08 -6.40
C TYR A 47 2.37 2.81 -5.92
N ASP A 48 2.60 2.94 -4.62
CA ASP A 48 3.89 2.74 -3.95
C ASP A 48 5.05 3.68 -4.35
N GLN A 49 4.83 4.66 -5.23
CA GLN A 49 5.88 5.61 -5.64
C GLN A 49 6.35 6.56 -4.52
N PHE A 50 5.70 6.55 -3.37
CA PHE A 50 6.10 7.35 -2.21
C PHE A 50 7.36 6.81 -1.51
N HIS A 51 7.81 5.60 -1.83
CA HIS A 51 9.03 5.05 -1.26
C HIS A 51 10.26 5.67 -1.90
N ALA A 52 11.16 6.22 -1.08
CA ALA A 52 12.39 6.87 -1.56
C ALA A 52 13.31 5.92 -2.36
N ASN A 53 13.24 4.62 -2.06
CA ASN A 53 14.08 3.59 -2.67
C ASN A 53 13.33 2.73 -3.69
N ILE A 54 12.24 3.24 -4.30
CA ILE A 54 11.36 2.43 -5.17
C ILE A 54 12.13 1.77 -6.32
N ASP A 55 13.09 2.46 -6.92
CA ASP A 55 13.90 1.96 -8.04
C ASP A 55 14.85 0.81 -7.64
N ARG A 56 15.04 0.60 -6.34
CA ARG A 56 15.93 -0.41 -5.76
C ARG A 56 15.17 -1.45 -4.94
N LEU A 57 13.84 -1.36 -4.91
CA LEU A 57 12.97 -2.31 -4.22
C LEU A 57 12.56 -3.44 -5.16
N TYR A 58 12.89 -4.66 -4.77
CA TYR A 58 12.55 -5.86 -5.54
C TYR A 58 11.72 -6.80 -4.69
N ARG A 59 10.65 -7.31 -5.28
CA ARG A 59 9.84 -8.35 -4.67
C ARG A 59 10.34 -9.72 -5.10
N LEU A 60 10.66 -10.57 -4.12
CA LEU A 60 11.06 -11.93 -4.39
C LEU A 60 9.83 -12.82 -4.63
N ASN A 61 9.67 -13.31 -5.85
CA ASN A 61 8.67 -14.31 -6.21
C ASN A 61 9.31 -15.69 -6.26
N PHE A 62 8.56 -16.72 -5.91
CA PHE A 62 9.02 -18.08 -5.89
C PHE A 62 8.37 -18.91 -7.00
N TYR A 63 9.20 -19.59 -7.76
CA TYR A 63 8.80 -20.54 -8.81
C TYR A 63 9.24 -21.93 -8.40
N ALA A 64 8.31 -22.85 -8.24
CA ALA A 64 8.61 -24.24 -7.95
C ALA A 64 7.96 -25.17 -8.99
N LYS A 65 8.65 -26.26 -9.30
CA LYS A 65 8.08 -27.37 -10.06
C LYS A 65 7.86 -28.54 -9.10
N LEU A 66 6.61 -28.83 -8.80
CA LEU A 66 6.20 -29.98 -8.00
C LEU A 66 5.60 -31.04 -8.93
N GLY A 67 6.40 -32.05 -9.29
CA GLY A 67 6.02 -33.00 -10.33
C GLY A 67 5.83 -32.29 -11.68
N ASP A 68 4.64 -32.43 -12.28
CA ASP A 68 4.28 -31.76 -13.53
C ASP A 68 3.63 -30.37 -13.34
N GLN A 69 3.33 -30.00 -12.11
CA GLN A 69 2.72 -28.70 -11.81
C GLN A 69 3.79 -27.62 -11.59
N ARG A 70 3.62 -26.49 -12.27
CA ARG A 70 4.41 -25.28 -12.06
C ARG A 70 3.65 -24.38 -11.08
N VAL A 71 4.21 -24.16 -9.91
CA VAL A 71 3.66 -23.27 -8.90
C VAL A 71 4.41 -21.94 -8.97
N HIS A 72 3.67 -20.88 -9.26
CA HIS A 72 4.15 -19.50 -9.18
C HIS A 72 3.45 -18.80 -8.02
N THR A 73 4.21 -18.36 -7.03
CA THR A 73 3.66 -17.69 -5.88
C THR A 73 4.49 -16.47 -5.49
N ALA A 74 3.80 -15.46 -5.01
CA ALA A 74 4.44 -14.29 -4.42
C ALA A 74 4.96 -14.54 -2.99
N ALA A 75 4.68 -15.72 -2.42
CA ALA A 75 5.24 -16.14 -1.15
C ALA A 75 6.61 -16.80 -1.38
N SER A 76 7.61 -16.37 -0.65
CA SER A 76 8.97 -16.94 -0.68
C SER A 76 9.28 -17.69 0.61
N PRO A 77 10.22 -18.66 0.56
CA PRO A 77 10.69 -19.34 1.77
C PRO A 77 11.26 -18.34 2.79
N LYS A 78 11.04 -18.62 4.09
CA LYS A 78 11.51 -17.75 5.18
C LYS A 78 13.01 -17.45 5.13
N GLN A 79 13.81 -18.40 4.67
CA GLN A 79 15.27 -18.28 4.61
C GLN A 79 15.77 -17.55 3.36
N ALA A 80 14.91 -17.25 2.40
CA ALA A 80 15.34 -16.63 1.15
C ALA A 80 15.96 -15.25 1.38
N GLY A 81 15.33 -14.38 2.17
CA GLY A 81 15.85 -13.05 2.49
C GLY A 81 17.27 -13.10 3.09
N PRO A 82 17.51 -13.81 4.21
CA PRO A 82 18.84 -14.02 4.76
C PRO A 82 19.83 -14.59 3.74
N ALA A 83 19.46 -15.67 3.03
CA ALA A 83 20.34 -16.30 2.07
C ALA A 83 20.79 -15.36 0.93
N PHE A 84 19.88 -14.52 0.42
CA PHE A 84 20.25 -13.50 -0.57
C PHE A 84 21.20 -12.45 0.03
N LYS A 85 20.93 -11.98 1.24
CA LYS A 85 21.79 -11.02 1.92
C LYS A 85 23.20 -11.54 2.16
N ASP A 86 23.32 -12.82 2.55
CA ASP A 86 24.60 -13.45 2.89
C ASP A 86 25.42 -13.81 1.64
N ASN A 87 24.76 -14.08 0.50
CA ASN A 87 25.45 -14.58 -0.70
C ASN A 87 25.53 -13.54 -1.84
N MET A 88 24.82 -12.42 -1.76
CA MET A 88 24.79 -11.39 -2.80
C MET A 88 25.13 -10.03 -2.22
N PRO A 89 26.32 -9.49 -2.51
CA PRO A 89 26.76 -8.19 -1.98
C PRO A 89 25.88 -7.02 -2.43
N GLU A 90 25.17 -7.18 -3.56
CA GLU A 90 24.26 -6.18 -4.11
C GLU A 90 22.97 -6.02 -3.28
N VAL A 91 22.66 -7.02 -2.43
CA VAL A 91 21.49 -6.96 -1.54
C VAL A 91 21.86 -6.22 -0.25
N GLU A 92 21.48 -4.95 -0.18
CA GLU A 92 21.79 -4.10 0.99
C GLU A 92 20.97 -4.48 2.22
N ALA A 93 19.68 -4.75 2.04
CA ALA A 93 18.77 -5.14 3.12
C ALA A 93 17.62 -6.00 2.57
N PHE A 94 16.97 -6.72 3.44
CA PHE A 94 15.74 -7.43 3.12
C PHE A 94 14.69 -7.19 4.21
N CYS A 95 13.42 -7.33 3.86
CA CYS A 95 12.32 -7.26 4.80
C CYS A 95 11.28 -8.31 4.43
N ARG A 96 10.92 -9.13 5.39
CA ARG A 96 9.90 -10.18 5.22
C ARG A 96 8.59 -9.74 5.83
N PHE A 97 7.51 -10.07 5.16
CA PHE A 97 6.17 -9.88 5.66
C PHE A 97 5.49 -11.23 5.83
N ARG A 98 4.95 -11.45 7.02
CA ARG A 98 4.08 -12.59 7.27
C ARG A 98 2.76 -12.10 7.83
N GLN A 99 1.73 -12.19 7.03
CA GLN A 99 0.38 -11.92 7.50
C GLN A 99 -0.06 -13.07 8.41
N TRP A 100 -0.45 -12.71 9.63
CA TRP A 100 -1.09 -13.62 10.54
C TRP A 100 -2.59 -13.32 10.49
N GLY A 101 -3.40 -14.35 10.32
CA GLY A 101 -4.85 -14.19 10.24
C GLY A 101 -5.45 -13.54 11.50
N ASN A 102 -6.69 -13.85 11.79
CA ASN A 102 -7.40 -13.29 12.93
C ASN A 102 -6.64 -13.46 14.24
N VAL A 103 -6.21 -12.34 14.83
CA VAL A 103 -5.51 -12.27 16.11
C VAL A 103 -6.38 -11.56 17.12
N VAL A 104 -6.43 -12.06 18.35
CA VAL A 104 -7.08 -11.36 19.45
C VAL A 104 -6.01 -10.58 20.21
N VAL A 105 -6.08 -9.25 20.12
CA VAL A 105 -5.25 -8.34 20.89
C VAL A 105 -6.00 -7.98 22.16
N ARG A 106 -5.37 -8.19 23.31
CA ARG A 106 -5.92 -7.81 24.61
C ARG A 106 -5.16 -6.59 25.15
N TYR A 107 -5.90 -5.55 25.43
CA TYR A 107 -5.41 -4.37 26.09
C TYR A 107 -6.27 -4.06 27.33
N GLU A 108 -5.66 -4.03 28.51
CA GLU A 108 -6.36 -3.96 29.79
C GLU A 108 -7.46 -5.04 29.90
N ASN A 109 -8.71 -4.62 30.11
CA ASN A 109 -9.88 -5.51 30.21
C ASN A 109 -10.64 -5.68 28.89
N GLN A 110 -10.12 -5.13 27.79
CA GLN A 110 -10.77 -5.21 26.49
C GLN A 110 -10.01 -6.16 25.56
N SER A 111 -10.76 -6.86 24.71
CA SER A 111 -10.21 -7.76 23.69
C SER A 111 -10.69 -7.30 22.33
N PHE A 112 -9.75 -7.14 21.41
CA PHE A 112 -9.99 -6.67 20.04
C PHE A 112 -9.61 -7.76 19.06
N LYS A 113 -10.52 -8.07 18.13
CA LYS A 113 -10.20 -8.94 17.00
C LYS A 113 -9.56 -8.13 15.89
N GLU A 114 -8.35 -8.51 15.51
CA GLU A 114 -7.58 -7.87 14.44
C GLU A 114 -7.35 -8.85 13.29
N GLU A 115 -7.66 -8.40 12.07
CA GLU A 115 -7.55 -9.22 10.86
C GLU A 115 -6.29 -8.90 10.05
N LYS A 116 -5.69 -7.74 10.30
CA LYS A 116 -4.55 -7.20 9.53
C LYS A 116 -3.31 -7.04 10.41
N VAL A 117 -2.90 -8.13 11.06
CA VAL A 117 -1.63 -8.15 11.81
C VAL A 117 -0.55 -8.73 10.90
N ILE A 118 0.54 -7.99 10.77
CA ILE A 118 1.68 -8.36 9.94
C ILE A 118 2.91 -8.46 10.81
N TYR A 119 3.57 -9.62 10.78
CA TYR A 119 4.90 -9.77 11.33
C TYR A 119 5.94 -9.35 10.30
N THR A 120 6.91 -8.59 10.73
CA THR A 120 7.95 -8.07 9.86
C THR A 120 9.31 -8.04 10.57
N ASP A 121 10.36 -7.85 9.81
CA ASP A 121 11.71 -7.69 10.34
C ASP A 121 11.95 -6.26 10.85
N SER A 122 12.97 -6.09 11.70
CA SER A 122 13.40 -4.76 12.22
C SER A 122 13.85 -3.81 11.11
N THR A 123 14.17 -4.33 9.94
CA THR A 123 14.60 -3.59 8.76
C THR A 123 13.45 -2.90 8.00
N LEU A 124 12.21 -3.02 8.48
CA LEU A 124 11.03 -2.46 7.80
C LEU A 124 11.23 -1.01 7.37
N PHE A 125 11.62 -0.14 8.29
CA PHE A 125 11.77 1.29 8.03
C PHE A 125 13.08 1.65 7.31
N GLN A 126 14.05 0.74 7.25
CA GLN A 126 15.24 0.87 6.43
C GLN A 126 14.92 0.60 4.96
N VAL A 127 14.10 -0.42 4.69
CA VAL A 127 13.74 -0.84 3.34
C VAL A 127 12.62 0.04 2.78
N PHE A 128 11.60 0.32 3.59
CA PHE A 128 10.41 1.06 3.20
C PHE A 128 10.34 2.43 3.87
N SER A 129 10.05 3.46 3.09
CA SER A 129 9.96 4.86 3.56
C SER A 129 8.57 5.19 4.10
N PHE A 130 8.04 4.35 5.01
CA PHE A 130 6.78 4.67 5.67
C PHE A 130 6.94 5.87 6.58
N ARG A 131 5.99 6.79 6.52
CA ARG A 131 5.97 7.94 7.42
C ARG A 131 5.60 7.49 8.84
N VAL A 132 6.55 7.61 9.73
CA VAL A 132 6.31 7.44 11.17
C VAL A 132 5.82 8.77 11.72
N LEU A 133 4.66 8.76 12.37
CA LEU A 133 4.05 9.96 12.95
C LEU A 133 4.68 10.30 14.29
N GLU A 134 4.99 9.28 15.08
CA GLU A 134 5.62 9.39 16.39
C GLU A 134 6.57 8.22 16.63
N GLY A 135 7.65 8.48 17.35
CA GLY A 135 8.71 7.51 17.62
C GLY A 135 9.86 7.60 16.63
N ASP A 136 10.88 6.82 16.89
CA ASP A 136 12.07 6.70 16.06
C ASP A 136 11.95 5.45 15.18
N PRO A 137 11.88 5.60 13.83
CA PRO A 137 11.80 4.46 12.92
C PRO A 137 13.01 3.53 13.01
N ALA A 138 14.18 4.04 13.39
CA ALA A 138 15.39 3.22 13.48
C ALA A 138 15.34 2.20 14.64
N THR A 139 14.63 2.52 15.70
CA THR A 139 14.55 1.71 16.91
C THR A 139 13.20 1.02 17.13
N ALA A 140 12.18 1.39 16.37
CA ALA A 140 10.78 0.99 16.59
C ALA A 140 10.54 -0.53 16.65
N LEU A 141 11.30 -1.32 15.86
CA LEU A 141 11.16 -2.79 15.76
C LEU A 141 12.45 -3.55 16.16
N THR A 142 13.39 -2.92 16.85
CA THR A 142 14.65 -3.57 17.24
C THR A 142 14.49 -4.44 18.49
N ALA A 143 13.65 -4.02 19.43
CA ALA A 143 13.42 -4.77 20.66
C ALA A 143 12.46 -5.96 20.40
N PRO A 144 12.69 -7.11 21.06
CA PRO A 144 11.73 -8.21 21.03
C PRO A 144 10.35 -7.78 21.52
N HIS A 145 9.30 -8.29 20.88
CA HIS A 145 7.91 -7.98 21.22
C HIS A 145 7.51 -6.51 21.03
N SER A 146 8.24 -5.75 20.21
CA SER A 146 7.84 -4.42 19.82
C SER A 146 6.73 -4.48 18.76
N VAL A 147 5.89 -3.46 18.75
CA VAL A 147 4.78 -3.34 17.81
C VAL A 147 4.68 -1.90 17.31
N VAL A 148 4.40 -1.75 16.03
CA VAL A 148 4.05 -0.46 15.42
C VAL A 148 2.56 -0.50 15.09
N LEU A 149 1.85 0.53 15.49
CA LEU A 149 0.41 0.65 15.28
C LEU A 149 0.13 1.65 14.17
N SER A 150 -0.85 1.33 13.33
CA SER A 150 -1.42 2.35 12.46
C SER A 150 -2.20 3.38 13.28
N ARG A 151 -2.38 4.60 12.74
CA ARG A 151 -3.18 5.64 13.39
C ARG A 151 -4.55 5.10 13.83
N THR A 152 -5.25 4.41 12.94
CA THR A 152 -6.58 3.84 13.19
C THR A 152 -6.56 2.81 14.32
N ALA A 153 -5.51 1.97 14.39
CA ALA A 153 -5.36 1.00 15.46
C ALA A 153 -5.05 1.67 16.79
N ALA A 154 -4.20 2.69 16.79
CA ALA A 154 -3.89 3.47 17.99
C ALA A 154 -5.13 4.18 18.55
N GLU A 155 -5.91 4.83 17.68
CA GLU A 155 -7.17 5.45 18.06
C GLU A 155 -8.17 4.43 18.61
N LYS A 156 -8.27 3.24 18.04
CA LYS A 156 -9.13 2.15 18.49
C LYS A 156 -8.77 1.65 19.89
N TYR A 157 -7.50 1.51 20.20
CA TYR A 157 -7.05 0.96 21.49
C TYR A 157 -7.00 2.01 22.60
N PHE A 158 -6.71 3.27 22.25
CA PHE A 158 -6.41 4.33 23.20
C PHE A 158 -7.39 5.50 23.14
N TRP A 159 -8.61 5.25 22.69
CA TRP A 159 -9.66 6.26 22.47
C TRP A 159 -9.79 7.35 23.55
N LYS A 160 -9.49 7.03 24.82
CA LYS A 160 -9.58 7.99 25.93
C LYS A 160 -8.31 8.80 26.19
N ASN A 161 -7.15 8.41 25.64
CA ASN A 161 -5.84 9.03 25.92
C ASN A 161 -5.03 9.21 24.65
N SER A 162 -5.60 9.83 23.61
CA SER A 162 -4.98 9.92 22.29
C SER A 162 -3.58 10.53 22.27
N LEU A 163 -3.27 11.49 23.17
CA LEU A 163 -1.94 12.11 23.26
C LEU A 163 -0.92 11.27 24.04
N ALA A 164 -1.34 10.43 24.97
CA ALA A 164 -0.45 9.55 25.72
C ALA A 164 -0.09 8.25 24.97
N ALA A 165 -0.95 7.82 24.04
CA ALA A 165 -0.76 6.61 23.25
C ALA A 165 0.48 6.67 22.34
N TYR A 166 0.75 7.83 21.81
CA TYR A 166 1.87 8.05 20.90
C TYR A 166 3.24 7.97 21.58
N SER A 167 3.33 8.29 22.87
CA SER A 167 4.59 8.19 23.62
C SER A 167 4.99 6.75 23.97
N TRP A 168 4.07 5.76 23.87
CA TRP A 168 4.32 4.37 24.20
C TRP A 168 4.94 3.58 23.05
N VAL A 169 4.65 3.95 21.81
CA VAL A 169 5.31 3.37 20.64
C VAL A 169 6.79 3.71 20.61
N ALA A 170 7.17 4.86 21.19
CA ALA A 170 8.55 5.35 21.25
C ALA A 170 9.37 4.80 22.43
N ARG A 171 8.74 4.25 23.48
CA ARG A 171 9.46 3.86 24.72
C ARG A 171 9.72 2.38 24.91
N GLY A 172 9.60 1.53 23.90
CA GLY A 172 10.19 0.17 23.95
C GLY A 172 9.77 -0.74 25.12
N GLU A 173 8.77 -0.40 25.90
CA GLU A 173 8.19 -1.30 26.90
C GLU A 173 7.08 -2.16 26.28
N ALA A 174 7.50 -3.20 25.59
CA ALA A 174 6.61 -4.29 25.20
C ALA A 174 6.08 -4.99 26.46
N ARG A 175 4.94 -4.57 26.97
CA ARG A 175 4.21 -5.44 27.89
C ARG A 175 3.74 -6.66 27.10
N ARG A 176 4.18 -7.84 27.54
CA ARG A 176 3.83 -9.14 26.97
C ARG A 176 2.33 -9.17 26.65
N LEU A 177 2.02 -9.27 25.37
CA LEU A 177 0.71 -9.76 24.95
C LEU A 177 0.67 -11.25 25.35
N LYS A 178 0.09 -11.57 26.52
CA LYS A 178 -0.14 -12.94 26.93
C LYS A 178 -1.15 -13.55 25.95
N LYS A 179 -0.81 -14.75 25.47
CA LYS A 179 -1.71 -15.62 24.69
C LYS A 179 -3.00 -15.91 25.43
#